data_5506d6069f75f3f498aceb36a183dcba
#
_entry.id   5506d6069f75f3f498aceb36a183dcba
#
_cell.length_a   1.000
_cell.length_b   1.000
_cell.length_c   1.000
_cell.angle_alpha   90.00
_cell.angle_beta   90.00
_cell.angle_gamma   90.00
#
_symmetry.space_group_name_H-M   'P 1'
#
loop_
_entity.id
_entity.type
_entity.pdbx_description
1 polymer ?
#
loop_
_entity_poly.entity_id
_entity_poly.type
_entity_poly.pdbx_seq_one_letter_code
_entity_poly.pdbx_strand_id
1 'polypeptide(L)'
;IVLAGDIGVGNSALPFIDNLLQEHSKPIIYILGNHELYQTSVEAVKDVWKRIDQEFDDLHFLDDDKVEIDGINFIGGTLWTDVNKNNPMSVEYLKSSMNDFDCISYNNRTLHPADVAEFHSATLNYFKKSIDHTKTNVIISHHAPSYRSVSSRFRGSMLNPGFASNLDAEFYEGEFQEDVPLWIHGHVHSSFDYRLNNTRVVCNPRGYWKHELNPQFTSDFVVSC
;
A
#
# COMPACT_ATOMS: atom_id res chain seq x y z
N ILE A 1 -0.75 -5.37 -14.46
CA ILE A 1 -1.88 -5.07 -13.55
C ILE A 1 -1.30 -4.80 -12.16
N VAL A 2 -1.78 -3.77 -11.45
CA VAL A 2 -1.33 -3.46 -10.09
C VAL A 2 -2.48 -3.66 -9.11
N LEU A 3 -2.24 -4.46 -8.07
CA LEU A 3 -3.14 -4.71 -6.95
C LEU A 3 -2.50 -4.16 -5.67
N ALA A 4 -2.95 -2.99 -5.25
CA ALA A 4 -2.35 -2.23 -4.15
C ALA A 4 -2.91 -2.62 -2.76
N GLY A 5 -3.04 -3.91 -2.49
CA GLY A 5 -3.50 -4.48 -1.22
C GLY A 5 -5.01 -4.50 -1.01
N ASP A 6 -5.44 -5.13 0.08
CA ASP A 6 -6.85 -5.31 0.49
C ASP A 6 -7.70 -6.05 -0.56
N ILE A 7 -7.12 -7.04 -1.22
CA ILE A 7 -7.83 -7.90 -2.17
C ILE A 7 -8.56 -9.04 -1.44
N GLY A 8 -8.04 -9.43 -0.28
CA GLY A 8 -8.65 -10.49 0.53
C GLY A 8 -8.07 -10.56 1.94
N VAL A 9 -8.42 -11.61 2.68
CA VAL A 9 -7.87 -11.91 4.00
C VAL A 9 -6.95 -13.13 3.87
N GLY A 10 -5.75 -13.06 4.44
CA GLY A 10 -4.75 -14.12 4.30
C GLY A 10 -4.37 -14.34 2.84
N ASN A 11 -4.61 -15.55 2.34
CA ASN A 11 -4.41 -15.91 0.93
C ASN A 11 -5.73 -16.02 0.13
N SER A 12 -6.84 -15.50 0.65
CA SER A 12 -8.14 -15.58 -0.04
C SER A 12 -8.21 -14.75 -1.33
N ALA A 13 -7.23 -13.89 -1.59
CA ALA A 13 -7.05 -13.19 -2.86
C ALA A 13 -6.59 -14.12 -4.01
N LEU A 14 -6.00 -15.28 -3.70
CA LEU A 14 -5.38 -16.16 -4.70
C LEU A 14 -6.33 -16.59 -5.83
N PRO A 15 -7.59 -17.04 -5.59
CA PRO A 15 -8.49 -17.39 -6.69
C PRO A 15 -8.80 -16.22 -7.62
N PHE A 16 -8.85 -14.99 -7.10
CA PHE A 16 -9.06 -13.80 -7.92
C PHE A 16 -7.82 -13.48 -8.76
N ILE A 17 -6.63 -13.58 -8.17
CA ILE A 17 -5.36 -13.35 -8.87
C ILE A 17 -5.15 -14.41 -9.95
N ASP A 18 -5.42 -15.70 -9.65
CA ASP A 18 -5.33 -16.79 -10.62
C ASP A 18 -6.27 -16.58 -11.81
N ASN A 19 -7.52 -16.17 -11.58
CA ASN A 19 -8.44 -15.79 -12.66
C ASN A 19 -7.90 -14.64 -13.51
N LEU A 20 -7.33 -13.61 -12.90
CA LEU A 20 -6.73 -12.49 -13.64
C LEU A 20 -5.54 -12.93 -14.51
N LEU A 21 -4.69 -13.82 -14.00
CA LEU A 21 -3.57 -14.40 -14.75
C LEU A 21 -4.05 -15.21 -15.95
N GLN A 22 -5.16 -15.95 -15.79
CA GLN A 22 -5.75 -16.74 -16.87
C GLN A 22 -6.47 -15.88 -17.92
N GLU A 23 -7.12 -14.80 -17.51
CA GLU A 23 -7.88 -13.92 -18.40
C GLU A 23 -7.00 -12.90 -19.15
N HIS A 24 -5.89 -12.50 -18.54
CA HIS A 24 -5.02 -11.45 -19.04
C HIS A 24 -3.57 -11.96 -19.18
N SER A 25 -3.03 -11.92 -20.38
CA SER A 25 -1.59 -12.21 -20.63
C SER A 25 -0.73 -11.01 -20.22
N LYS A 26 -0.80 -10.61 -18.94
CA LYS A 26 -0.07 -9.45 -18.39
C LYS A 26 0.44 -9.77 -16.99
N PRO A 27 1.64 -9.32 -16.64
CA PRO A 27 2.14 -9.49 -15.29
C PRO A 27 1.24 -8.77 -14.28
N ILE A 28 1.11 -9.37 -13.09
CA ILE A 28 0.40 -8.82 -11.95
C ILE A 28 1.42 -8.46 -10.88
N ILE A 29 1.40 -7.23 -10.43
CA ILE A 29 2.14 -6.78 -9.25
C ILE A 29 1.15 -6.72 -8.09
N TYR A 30 1.48 -7.40 -7.00
CA TYR A 30 0.66 -7.47 -5.81
C TYR A 30 1.44 -7.10 -4.56
N ILE A 31 0.86 -6.27 -3.71
CA ILE A 31 1.35 -5.97 -2.36
C ILE A 31 0.27 -6.28 -1.33
N LEU A 32 0.65 -6.46 -0.07
CA LEU A 32 -0.31 -6.62 1.01
C LEU A 32 -0.90 -5.28 1.44
N GLY A 33 -2.19 -5.28 1.76
CA GLY A 33 -2.82 -4.30 2.63
C GLY A 33 -2.88 -4.79 4.08
N ASN A 34 -3.58 -4.05 4.93
CA ASN A 34 -3.78 -4.46 6.32
C ASN A 34 -4.80 -5.60 6.44
N HIS A 35 -5.78 -5.69 5.55
CA HIS A 35 -6.80 -6.74 5.59
C HIS A 35 -6.27 -8.13 5.27
N GLU A 36 -5.24 -8.26 4.44
CA GLU A 36 -4.56 -9.56 4.24
C GLU A 36 -4.02 -10.14 5.55
N LEU A 37 -3.72 -9.30 6.54
CA LEU A 37 -3.13 -9.71 7.82
C LEU A 37 -4.17 -10.01 8.90
N TYR A 38 -5.46 -9.76 8.64
CA TYR A 38 -6.53 -9.97 9.63
C TYR A 38 -6.64 -11.44 10.04
N GLN A 39 -6.82 -11.67 11.34
CA GLN A 39 -6.96 -12.99 11.99
C GLN A 39 -5.75 -13.92 11.81
N THR A 40 -4.59 -13.35 11.49
CA THR A 40 -3.34 -14.09 11.30
C THR A 40 -2.14 -13.27 11.79
N SER A 41 -0.92 -13.71 11.49
CA SER A 41 0.29 -12.95 11.81
C SER A 41 0.92 -12.35 10.56
N VAL A 42 1.62 -11.24 10.75
CA VAL A 42 2.38 -10.55 9.70
C VAL A 42 3.34 -11.52 9.01
N GLU A 43 4.07 -12.32 9.81
CA GLU A 43 5.08 -13.26 9.34
C GLU A 43 4.44 -14.37 8.50
N ALA A 44 3.35 -14.97 9.00
CA ALA A 44 2.71 -16.10 8.34
C ALA A 44 2.15 -15.73 6.95
N VAL A 45 1.54 -14.55 6.81
CA VAL A 45 1.00 -14.09 5.53
C VAL A 45 2.12 -13.78 4.54
N LYS A 46 3.15 -13.07 4.97
CA LYS A 46 4.32 -12.79 4.13
C LYS A 46 4.98 -14.07 3.62
N ASP A 47 5.17 -15.07 4.49
CA ASP A 47 5.75 -16.36 4.11
C ASP A 47 4.86 -17.16 3.12
N VAL A 48 3.55 -17.05 3.26
CA VAL A 48 2.60 -17.67 2.32
C VAL A 48 2.70 -17.02 0.95
N TRP A 49 2.64 -15.68 0.87
CA TRP A 49 2.67 -14.98 -0.42
C TRP A 49 4.02 -15.08 -1.12
N LYS A 50 5.15 -15.11 -0.40
CA LYS A 50 6.47 -15.38 -0.96
C LYS A 50 6.58 -16.78 -1.60
N ARG A 51 5.84 -17.76 -1.10
CA ARG A 51 5.78 -19.09 -1.72
C ARG A 51 4.87 -19.11 -2.94
N ILE A 52 3.70 -18.44 -2.85
CA ILE A 52 2.77 -18.32 -3.97
C ILE A 52 3.44 -17.62 -5.17
N ASP A 53 4.16 -16.55 -4.93
CA ASP A 53 4.92 -15.81 -5.94
C ASP A 53 5.85 -16.73 -6.77
N GLN A 54 6.47 -17.72 -6.12
CA GLN A 54 7.36 -18.68 -6.79
C GLN A 54 6.64 -19.71 -7.66
N GLU A 55 5.32 -19.82 -7.56
CA GLU A 55 4.49 -20.75 -8.33
C GLU A 55 3.99 -20.16 -9.65
N PHE A 56 4.11 -18.83 -9.84
CA PHE A 56 3.57 -18.11 -11.00
C PHE A 56 4.61 -17.18 -11.61
N ASP A 57 4.96 -17.37 -12.88
CA ASP A 57 5.95 -16.54 -13.58
C ASP A 57 5.51 -15.09 -13.77
N ASP A 58 4.22 -14.85 -13.93
CA ASP A 58 3.62 -13.52 -14.19
C ASP A 58 3.01 -12.87 -12.94
N LEU A 59 3.20 -13.43 -11.74
CA LEU A 59 2.85 -12.80 -10.46
C LEU A 59 4.12 -12.28 -9.80
N HIS A 60 4.09 -11.03 -9.35
CA HIS A 60 5.19 -10.40 -8.63
C HIS A 60 4.66 -9.87 -7.30
N PHE A 61 4.88 -10.63 -6.23
CA PHE A 61 4.56 -10.20 -4.87
C PHE A 61 5.68 -9.34 -4.31
N LEU A 62 5.38 -8.07 -4.01
CA LEU A 62 6.35 -7.12 -3.49
C LEU A 62 6.06 -6.81 -1.99
N ASP A 63 7.01 -7.16 -1.14
CA ASP A 63 7.00 -6.89 0.30
C ASP A 63 8.34 -6.26 0.68
N ASP A 64 8.44 -4.94 0.56
CA ASP A 64 9.70 -4.20 0.52
C ASP A 64 10.64 -4.83 -0.52
N ASP A 65 10.12 -4.96 -1.75
CA ASP A 65 10.81 -5.55 -2.87
C ASP A 65 10.54 -4.76 -4.16
N LYS A 66 11.21 -5.13 -5.25
CA LYS A 66 11.07 -4.49 -6.56
C LYS A 66 11.16 -5.48 -7.70
N VAL A 67 10.52 -5.14 -8.81
CA VAL A 67 10.58 -5.88 -10.07
C VAL A 67 10.76 -4.91 -11.23
N GLU A 68 11.54 -5.31 -12.22
CA GLU A 68 11.65 -4.58 -13.48
C GLU A 68 10.77 -5.24 -14.55
N ILE A 69 9.87 -4.47 -15.14
CA ILE A 69 8.99 -4.92 -16.23
C ILE A 69 9.04 -3.86 -17.31
N ASP A 70 9.40 -4.26 -18.54
CA ASP A 70 9.50 -3.38 -19.72
C ASP A 70 10.39 -2.12 -19.51
N GLY A 71 11.44 -2.26 -18.72
CA GLY A 71 12.38 -1.16 -18.43
C GLY A 71 11.89 -0.18 -17.35
N ILE A 72 10.75 -0.46 -16.73
CA ILE A 72 10.21 0.29 -15.60
C ILE A 72 10.50 -0.45 -14.30
N ASN A 73 11.02 0.26 -13.31
CA ASN A 73 11.32 -0.26 -11.98
C ASN A 73 10.11 -0.05 -11.07
N PHE A 74 9.39 -1.12 -10.75
CA PHE A 74 8.28 -1.11 -9.80
C PHE A 74 8.78 -1.48 -8.41
N ILE A 75 8.55 -0.60 -7.44
CA ILE A 75 8.99 -0.74 -6.05
C ILE A 75 7.75 -0.83 -5.17
N GLY A 76 7.59 -1.90 -4.39
CA GLY A 76 6.34 -2.17 -3.68
C GLY A 76 6.51 -2.58 -2.22
N GLY A 77 5.52 -2.21 -1.40
CA GLY A 77 5.39 -2.60 -0.01
C GLY A 77 4.15 -1.98 0.64
N THR A 78 3.73 -2.51 1.79
CA THR A 78 2.52 -2.03 2.49
C THR A 78 2.62 -0.56 2.89
N LEU A 79 3.82 -0.06 3.16
CA LEU A 79 4.19 1.26 3.67
C LEU A 79 3.70 1.50 5.10
N TRP A 80 2.46 1.09 5.45
CA TRP A 80 1.87 1.46 6.72
C TRP A 80 1.87 3.00 6.94
N THR A 81 1.87 3.45 8.19
CA THR A 81 1.91 4.87 8.51
C THR A 81 2.93 5.18 9.60
N ASP A 82 3.40 6.44 9.64
CA ASP A 82 4.28 6.95 10.70
C ASP A 82 3.56 7.20 12.02
N VAL A 83 2.25 6.90 12.09
CA VAL A 83 1.40 7.14 13.26
C VAL A 83 1.56 8.57 13.79
N ASN A 84 1.55 9.55 12.87
CA ASN A 84 1.83 10.96 13.17
C ASN A 84 3.19 11.13 13.89
N LYS A 85 4.25 10.57 13.29
CA LYS A 85 5.62 10.53 13.86
C LYS A 85 5.67 9.82 15.21
N ASN A 86 4.94 8.72 15.33
CA ASN A 86 4.81 7.92 16.54
C ASN A 86 4.35 8.76 17.76
N ASN A 87 3.43 9.67 17.52
CA ASN A 87 2.90 10.54 18.57
C ASN A 87 2.12 9.71 19.62
N PRO A 88 2.41 9.83 20.92
CA PRO A 88 1.78 9.01 21.96
C PRO A 88 0.25 9.08 21.99
N MET A 89 -0.34 10.24 21.73
CA MET A 89 -1.81 10.39 21.68
C MET A 89 -2.39 9.66 20.46
N SER A 90 -1.72 9.73 19.31
CA SER A 90 -2.13 8.99 18.11
C SER A 90 -2.00 7.48 18.33
N VAL A 91 -0.91 7.03 18.94
CA VAL A 91 -0.68 5.61 19.28
C VAL A 91 -1.85 5.07 20.14
N GLU A 92 -2.16 5.72 21.25
CA GLU A 92 -3.23 5.25 22.15
C GLU A 92 -4.62 5.31 21.49
N TYR A 93 -4.88 6.36 20.71
CA TYR A 93 -6.16 6.50 20.03
C TYR A 93 -6.35 5.44 18.94
N LEU A 94 -5.36 5.24 18.08
CA LEU A 94 -5.43 4.23 17.01
C LEU A 94 -5.53 2.82 17.59
N LYS A 95 -4.74 2.51 18.62
CA LYS A 95 -4.76 1.23 19.31
C LYS A 95 -6.16 0.85 19.81
N SER A 96 -6.92 1.82 20.29
CA SER A 96 -8.28 1.59 20.83
C SER A 96 -9.38 1.68 19.77
N SER A 97 -9.09 2.13 18.56
CA SER A 97 -10.11 2.53 17.58
C SER A 97 -10.00 1.83 16.22
N MET A 98 -8.88 1.14 15.94
CA MET A 98 -8.67 0.42 14.68
C MET A 98 -8.60 -1.09 14.91
N ASN A 99 -9.33 -1.83 14.08
CA ASN A 99 -9.38 -3.30 14.12
C ASN A 99 -8.02 -3.96 13.89
N ASP A 100 -7.10 -3.30 13.20
CA ASP A 100 -5.73 -3.78 12.96
C ASP A 100 -5.04 -4.22 14.26
N PHE A 101 -5.25 -3.45 15.33
CA PHE A 101 -4.63 -3.67 16.64
C PHE A 101 -5.37 -4.68 17.52
N ASP A 102 -6.50 -5.22 17.03
CA ASP A 102 -7.23 -6.33 17.64
C ASP A 102 -7.12 -7.62 16.83
N CYS A 103 -7.00 -7.51 15.49
CA CYS A 103 -7.12 -8.64 14.57
C CYS A 103 -5.79 -9.16 14.01
N ILE A 104 -4.70 -8.39 14.10
CA ILE A 104 -3.39 -8.74 13.54
C ILE A 104 -2.44 -9.15 14.66
N SER A 105 -1.69 -10.23 14.44
CA SER A 105 -0.62 -10.66 15.34
C SER A 105 0.75 -10.36 14.76
N TYR A 106 1.70 -10.02 15.62
CA TYR A 106 3.11 -9.82 15.30
C TYR A 106 3.99 -10.23 16.48
N ASN A 107 5.05 -11.00 16.23
CA ASN A 107 5.97 -11.49 17.29
C ASN A 107 5.22 -12.16 18.47
N ASN A 108 4.23 -13.02 18.17
CA ASN A 108 3.41 -13.76 19.14
C ASN A 108 2.58 -12.85 20.09
N ARG A 109 2.29 -11.63 19.72
CA ARG A 109 1.37 -10.71 20.41
C ARG A 109 0.50 -9.96 19.40
N THR A 110 -0.48 -9.25 19.87
CA THR A 110 -1.25 -8.33 19.02
C THR A 110 -0.35 -7.22 18.49
N LEU A 111 -0.55 -6.86 17.21
CA LEU A 111 0.12 -5.73 16.57
C LEU A 111 -0.09 -4.44 17.38
N HIS A 112 0.92 -3.59 17.42
CA HIS A 112 0.85 -2.32 18.12
C HIS A 112 1.15 -1.15 17.15
N PRO A 113 0.54 0.05 17.33
CA PRO A 113 0.81 1.19 16.45
C PRO A 113 2.30 1.57 16.34
N ALA A 114 3.09 1.33 17.40
CA ALA A 114 4.54 1.56 17.36
C ALA A 114 5.25 0.59 16.38
N ASP A 115 4.79 -0.67 16.26
CA ASP A 115 5.34 -1.60 15.26
C ASP A 115 5.04 -1.11 13.84
N VAL A 116 3.83 -0.57 13.65
CA VAL A 116 3.40 0.03 12.37
C VAL A 116 4.30 1.20 11.98
N ALA A 117 4.66 2.06 12.93
CA ALA A 117 5.59 3.16 12.68
C ALA A 117 7.01 2.67 12.35
N GLU A 118 7.45 1.55 12.93
CA GLU A 118 8.73 0.89 12.59
C GLU A 118 8.67 0.29 11.17
N PHE A 119 7.59 -0.41 10.82
CA PHE A 119 7.37 -0.93 9.46
C PHE A 119 7.38 0.20 8.44
N HIS A 120 6.66 1.28 8.72
CA HIS A 120 6.67 2.47 7.85
C HIS A 120 8.09 2.98 7.58
N SER A 121 8.87 3.13 8.64
CA SER A 121 10.25 3.62 8.51
C SER A 121 11.13 2.68 7.69
N ALA A 122 10.97 1.37 7.87
CA ALA A 122 11.71 0.36 7.12
C ALA A 122 11.34 0.40 5.63
N THR A 123 10.03 0.37 5.31
CA THR A 123 9.52 0.41 3.93
C THR A 123 9.90 1.72 3.23
N LEU A 124 9.76 2.87 3.91
CA LEU A 124 10.15 4.15 3.34
C LEU A 124 11.65 4.22 3.01
N ASN A 125 12.49 3.71 3.91
CA ASN A 125 13.92 3.59 3.67
C ASN A 125 14.25 2.63 2.51
N TYR A 126 13.49 1.52 2.39
CA TYR A 126 13.62 0.61 1.25
C TYR A 126 13.26 1.31 -0.05
N PHE A 127 12.14 2.01 -0.13
CA PHE A 127 11.72 2.75 -1.33
C PHE A 127 12.80 3.71 -1.79
N LYS A 128 13.31 4.56 -0.89
CA LYS A 128 14.38 5.52 -1.20
C LYS A 128 15.64 4.86 -1.77
N LYS A 129 16.09 3.76 -1.18
CA LYS A 129 17.30 3.03 -1.62
C LYS A 129 17.10 2.24 -2.91
N SER A 130 15.85 1.95 -3.28
CA SER A 130 15.52 1.12 -4.44
C SER A 130 15.30 1.93 -5.71
N ILE A 131 15.26 3.27 -5.62
CA ILE A 131 15.19 4.16 -6.78
C ILE A 131 16.41 3.95 -7.65
N ASP A 132 16.17 3.71 -8.92
CA ASP A 132 17.21 3.65 -9.95
C ASP A 132 17.13 4.93 -10.79
N HIS A 133 18.08 5.83 -10.59
CA HIS A 133 18.15 7.13 -11.27
C HIS A 133 18.38 7.03 -12.79
N THR A 134 18.55 5.82 -13.32
CA THR A 134 18.67 5.56 -14.76
C THR A 134 17.38 5.07 -15.40
N LYS A 135 16.32 4.86 -14.59
CA LYS A 135 15.04 4.27 -15.01
C LYS A 135 13.85 5.08 -14.53
N THR A 136 12.72 4.83 -15.17
CA THR A 136 11.42 5.24 -14.63
C THR A 136 11.08 4.39 -13.41
N ASN A 137 10.83 5.01 -12.26
CA ASN A 137 10.43 4.31 -11.04
C ASN A 137 8.94 4.53 -10.76
N VAL A 138 8.23 3.45 -10.46
CA VAL A 138 6.84 3.48 -10.00
C VAL A 138 6.80 2.93 -8.59
N ILE A 139 6.28 3.71 -7.64
CA ILE A 139 6.10 3.24 -6.27
C ILE A 139 4.67 2.75 -6.07
N ILE A 140 4.54 1.61 -5.40
CA ILE A 140 3.26 0.99 -5.05
C ILE A 140 3.22 0.81 -3.54
N SER A 141 2.28 1.49 -2.88
CA SER A 141 2.03 1.33 -1.45
C SER A 141 0.56 0.96 -1.18
N HIS A 142 0.28 0.40 0.00
CA HIS A 142 -1.11 0.25 0.41
C HIS A 142 -1.60 1.52 1.10
N HIS A 143 -0.92 1.98 2.14
CA HIS A 143 -1.28 3.22 2.83
C HIS A 143 -0.88 4.47 2.03
N ALA A 144 -1.64 5.53 2.23
CA ALA A 144 -1.46 6.77 1.48
C ALA A 144 -0.19 7.53 1.89
N PRO A 145 0.61 8.05 0.93
CA PRO A 145 1.83 8.80 1.22
C PRO A 145 1.56 10.24 1.69
N SER A 146 0.34 10.75 1.53
CA SER A 146 0.00 12.13 1.82
C SER A 146 -1.41 12.27 2.38
N TYR A 147 -1.61 13.21 3.29
CA TYR A 147 -2.95 13.60 3.75
C TYR A 147 -3.83 14.21 2.65
N ARG A 148 -3.30 14.50 1.46
CA ARG A 148 -4.12 14.86 0.30
C ARG A 148 -5.01 13.71 -0.17
N SER A 149 -4.67 12.48 0.16
CA SER A 149 -5.51 11.27 -0.05
C SER A 149 -6.56 11.05 1.06
N VAL A 150 -6.72 11.99 1.98
CA VAL A 150 -7.78 11.93 2.98
C VAL A 150 -9.00 12.70 2.50
N SER A 151 -10.12 11.98 2.33
CA SER A 151 -11.39 12.59 1.90
C SER A 151 -11.80 13.74 2.83
N SER A 152 -12.36 14.81 2.26
CA SER A 152 -12.80 16.00 3.00
C SER A 152 -13.77 15.68 4.14
N ARG A 153 -14.56 14.58 4.03
CA ARG A 153 -15.46 14.09 5.07
C ARG A 153 -14.75 13.66 6.37
N PHE A 154 -13.46 13.29 6.24
CA PHE A 154 -12.63 12.83 7.37
C PHE A 154 -11.60 13.88 7.81
N ARG A 155 -11.68 15.10 7.27
CA ARG A 155 -10.75 16.16 7.64
C ARG A 155 -10.77 16.42 9.15
N GLY A 156 -9.60 16.36 9.79
CA GLY A 156 -9.45 16.55 11.24
C GLY A 156 -9.79 15.32 12.09
N SER A 157 -10.09 14.17 11.48
CA SER A 157 -10.28 12.92 12.23
C SER A 157 -8.98 12.49 12.91
N MET A 158 -9.09 12.05 14.16
CA MET A 158 -7.97 11.46 14.91
C MET A 158 -7.55 10.08 14.37
N LEU A 159 -8.35 9.47 13.49
CA LEU A 159 -8.00 8.23 12.80
C LEU A 159 -7.05 8.44 11.60
N ASN A 160 -6.97 9.65 11.04
CA ASN A 160 -6.18 9.90 9.83
C ASN A 160 -4.73 9.41 9.90
N PRO A 161 -4.02 9.48 11.06
CA PRO A 161 -2.69 8.89 11.18
C PRO A 161 -2.60 7.37 11.01
N GLY A 162 -3.72 6.65 11.01
CA GLY A 162 -3.78 5.24 10.66
C GLY A 162 -3.99 4.99 9.16
N PHE A 163 -4.31 6.03 8.38
CA PHE A 163 -4.63 5.91 6.95
C PHE A 163 -3.57 6.51 6.04
N ALA A 164 -2.87 7.54 6.49
CA ALA A 164 -1.91 8.28 5.70
C ALA A 164 -0.74 8.81 6.53
N SER A 165 0.41 8.93 5.91
CA SER A 165 1.56 9.69 6.42
C SER A 165 1.68 11.01 5.69
N ASN A 166 2.42 11.96 6.26
CA ASN A 166 2.73 13.22 5.59
C ASN A 166 4.14 13.17 5.00
N LEU A 167 4.26 12.60 3.81
CA LEU A 167 5.53 12.54 3.09
C LEU A 167 5.70 13.68 2.07
N ASP A 168 4.88 14.74 2.14
CA ASP A 168 4.90 15.81 1.14
C ASP A 168 6.30 16.39 0.94
N ALA A 169 7.08 16.58 2.01
CA ALA A 169 8.45 17.09 1.91
C ALA A 169 9.38 16.21 1.06
N GLU A 170 9.20 14.90 1.11
CA GLU A 170 10.01 13.94 0.34
C GLU A 170 9.85 14.09 -1.18
N PHE A 171 8.68 14.60 -1.63
CA PHE A 171 8.41 14.84 -3.04
C PHE A 171 8.93 16.19 -3.54
N TYR A 172 9.21 17.15 -2.65
CA TYR A 172 9.68 18.48 -3.03
C TYR A 172 11.17 18.69 -2.76
N GLU A 173 11.70 18.05 -1.73
CA GLU A 173 13.04 18.30 -1.21
C GLU A 173 13.83 17.00 -0.97
N GLY A 174 13.17 15.84 -1.09
CA GLY A 174 13.72 14.53 -0.77
C GLY A 174 13.97 13.63 -1.99
N GLU A 175 14.03 12.33 -1.71
CA GLU A 175 14.44 11.29 -2.65
C GLU A 175 13.46 11.03 -3.80
N PHE A 176 12.18 11.47 -3.67
CA PHE A 176 11.15 11.23 -4.70
C PHE A 176 11.00 12.39 -5.69
N GLN A 177 11.91 13.35 -5.66
CA GLN A 177 11.76 14.62 -6.36
C GLN A 177 11.67 14.50 -7.89
N GLU A 178 12.51 13.67 -8.53
CA GLU A 178 12.67 13.67 -9.98
C GLU A 178 12.38 12.32 -10.64
N ASP A 179 12.66 11.21 -9.97
CA ASP A 179 12.75 9.88 -10.60
C ASP A 179 11.53 9.00 -10.33
N VAL A 180 10.48 9.51 -9.68
CA VAL A 180 9.25 8.81 -9.35
C VAL A 180 8.05 9.51 -10.01
N PRO A 181 7.78 9.30 -11.30
CA PRO A 181 6.66 9.97 -11.98
C PRO A 181 5.29 9.49 -11.50
N LEU A 182 5.20 8.28 -10.92
CA LEU A 182 3.93 7.68 -10.51
C LEU A 182 4.05 7.01 -9.13
N TRP A 183 3.05 7.28 -8.27
CA TRP A 183 2.82 6.60 -7.01
C TRP A 183 1.40 6.07 -6.96
N ILE A 184 1.22 4.76 -6.79
CA ILE A 184 -0.08 4.08 -6.72
C ILE A 184 -0.31 3.67 -5.27
N HIS A 185 -1.51 3.92 -4.74
CA HIS A 185 -1.87 3.43 -3.41
C HIS A 185 -3.33 2.97 -3.31
N GLY A 186 -3.67 2.28 -2.21
CA GLY A 186 -4.99 1.79 -1.87
C GLY A 186 -5.53 2.39 -0.56
N HIS A 187 -6.11 1.55 0.29
CA HIS A 187 -6.54 1.76 1.67
C HIS A 187 -7.66 2.79 1.90
N VAL A 188 -7.59 3.95 1.30
CA VAL A 188 -8.60 5.02 1.46
C VAL A 188 -9.74 4.79 0.47
N HIS A 189 -10.97 4.56 0.94
CA HIS A 189 -12.11 4.16 0.11
C HIS A 189 -12.68 5.30 -0.75
N SER A 190 -11.82 6.15 -1.29
CA SER A 190 -12.15 7.25 -2.20
C SER A 190 -11.10 7.33 -3.29
N SER A 191 -11.50 7.64 -4.52
CA SER A 191 -10.57 7.82 -5.63
C SER A 191 -9.81 9.13 -5.51
N PHE A 192 -8.52 9.09 -5.80
CA PHE A 192 -7.64 10.25 -5.83
C PHE A 192 -6.75 10.21 -7.07
N ASP A 193 -6.51 11.40 -7.63
CA ASP A 193 -5.59 11.63 -8.72
C ASP A 193 -5.07 13.07 -8.59
N TYR A 194 -3.85 13.23 -8.11
CA TYR A 194 -3.24 14.53 -7.87
C TYR A 194 -1.73 14.47 -8.05
N ARG A 195 -1.07 15.63 -8.02
CA ARG A 195 0.39 15.71 -8.08
C ARG A 195 0.99 16.25 -6.80
N LEU A 196 2.11 15.64 -6.43
CA LEU A 196 3.08 16.14 -5.47
C LEU A 196 4.38 16.38 -6.26
N ASN A 197 4.71 17.64 -6.53
CA ASN A 197 5.79 18.01 -7.43
C ASN A 197 5.63 17.27 -8.80
N ASN A 198 6.62 16.51 -9.23
CA ASN A 198 6.61 15.77 -10.49
C ASN A 198 5.86 14.42 -10.40
N THR A 199 5.62 13.92 -9.21
CA THR A 199 4.95 12.63 -8.97
C THR A 199 3.43 12.76 -9.09
N ARG A 200 2.81 11.97 -9.95
CA ARG A 200 1.36 11.75 -9.95
C ARG A 200 1.03 10.68 -8.92
N VAL A 201 0.15 11.01 -7.97
CA VAL A 201 -0.34 10.08 -6.94
C VAL A 201 -1.76 9.65 -7.29
N VAL A 202 -1.99 8.35 -7.41
CA VAL A 202 -3.29 7.81 -7.81
C VAL A 202 -3.79 6.75 -6.85
N CYS A 203 -5.10 6.72 -6.64
CA CYS A 203 -5.81 5.71 -5.86
C CYS A 203 -7.16 5.45 -6.51
N ASN A 204 -7.45 4.18 -6.83
CA ASN A 204 -8.71 3.76 -7.45
C ASN A 204 -9.30 2.54 -6.71
N PRO A 205 -9.69 2.69 -5.44
CA PRO A 205 -10.20 1.60 -4.62
C PRO A 205 -11.64 1.27 -4.99
N ARG A 206 -11.98 -0.01 -4.96
CA ARG A 206 -13.38 -0.46 -5.13
C ARG A 206 -14.23 -0.19 -3.89
N GLY A 207 -13.63 -0.25 -2.71
CA GLY A 207 -14.33 -0.26 -1.43
C GLY A 207 -14.90 -1.64 -1.07
N TYR A 208 -15.60 -1.72 0.07
CA TYR A 208 -16.15 -2.96 0.61
C TYR A 208 -17.42 -3.41 -0.10
N TRP A 209 -17.40 -4.61 -0.66
CA TRP A 209 -18.58 -5.22 -1.24
C TRP A 209 -19.73 -5.31 -0.22
N LYS A 210 -20.92 -4.83 -0.62
CA LYS A 210 -22.16 -4.78 0.19
C LYS A 210 -22.13 -3.83 1.41
N HIS A 211 -21.04 -3.13 1.68
CA HIS A 211 -20.97 -2.20 2.84
C HIS A 211 -20.71 -0.76 2.40
N GLU A 212 -19.60 -0.51 1.74
CA GLU A 212 -19.20 0.82 1.30
C GLU A 212 -18.49 0.71 -0.05
N LEU A 213 -19.23 0.86 -1.14
CA LEU A 213 -18.63 0.91 -2.47
C LEU A 213 -18.21 2.35 -2.79
N ASN A 214 -17.05 2.48 -3.42
CA ASN A 214 -16.62 3.76 -3.96
C ASN A 214 -17.33 4.05 -5.29
N PRO A 215 -18.20 5.07 -5.36
CA PRO A 215 -18.95 5.39 -6.58
C PRO A 215 -18.05 5.92 -7.72
N GLN A 216 -16.80 6.27 -7.42
CA GLN A 216 -15.83 6.77 -8.40
C GLN A 216 -14.86 5.66 -8.87
N PHE A 217 -15.06 4.41 -8.41
CA PHE A 217 -14.24 3.29 -8.87
C PHE A 217 -14.42 3.05 -10.38
N THR A 218 -13.32 2.91 -11.08
CA THR A 218 -13.28 2.62 -12.52
C THR A 218 -12.56 1.30 -12.73
N SER A 219 -13.25 0.28 -13.27
CA SER A 219 -12.71 -1.08 -13.42
C SER A 219 -11.57 -1.20 -14.45
N ASP A 220 -11.54 -0.28 -15.41
CA ASP A 220 -10.55 -0.18 -16.48
C ASP A 220 -9.63 1.05 -16.32
N PHE A 221 -9.33 1.42 -15.08
CA PHE A 221 -8.47 2.56 -14.77
C PHE A 221 -7.04 2.29 -15.23
N VAL A 222 -6.61 3.05 -16.23
CA VAL A 222 -5.27 2.98 -16.82
C VAL A 222 -4.52 4.28 -16.56
N VAL A 223 -3.27 4.15 -16.17
CA VAL A 223 -2.35 5.28 -15.99
C VAL A 223 -1.11 5.08 -16.83
N SER A 224 -0.55 6.18 -17.33
CA SER A 224 0.76 6.22 -17.99
C SER A 224 1.79 6.84 -17.05
N CYS A 225 3.00 6.34 -17.05
CA CYS A 225 4.18 6.85 -16.35
C CYS A 225 5.26 7.28 -17.35
#